data_6a27612049434ee11c9b966137d1211e
#
_entry.id   6a27612049434ee11c9b966137d1211e
#
_cell.length_a   1.000
_cell.length_b   1.000
_cell.length_c   1.000
_cell.angle_alpha   90.00
_cell.angle_beta   90.00
_cell.angle_gamma   90.00
#
_symmetry.space_group_name_H-M   'P 1'
#
loop_
_entity.id
_entity.type
_entity.pdbx_description
1 polymer ?
#
loop_
_entity_poly.entity_id
_entity_poly.type
_entity_poly.pdbx_seq_one_letter_code
_entity_poly.pdbx_strand_id
1 'polypeptide(L)'
;MNSTIETTVRSVLSEQGKLSEDAQSIAVDADLYRAGMTSHASVNVMLGLEDEFDIEFPEERLTKATFTSIQSIAEAVEAIQND
;
A
#
# COMPACT_ATOMS: atom_id res chain seq x y z
N MET A 1 -9.69 8.55 6.32
CA MET A 1 -9.27 7.27 5.72
C MET A 1 -10.16 6.16 6.24
N ASN A 2 -10.54 5.25 5.35
CA ASN A 2 -11.41 4.12 5.68
C ASN A 2 -10.63 3.06 6.47
N SER A 3 -11.11 2.68 7.64
CA SER A 3 -10.40 1.74 8.52
C SER A 3 -10.31 0.33 7.92
N THR A 4 -11.29 -0.07 7.11
CA THR A 4 -11.25 -1.36 6.41
C THR A 4 -10.14 -1.36 5.37
N ILE A 5 -10.00 -0.27 4.61
CA ILE A 5 -8.93 -0.12 3.63
C ILE A 5 -7.58 -0.14 4.34
N GLU A 6 -7.43 0.62 5.42
CA GLU A 6 -6.18 0.64 6.17
C GLU A 6 -5.80 -0.75 6.67
N THR A 7 -6.74 -1.48 7.24
CA THR A 7 -6.50 -2.82 7.77
C THR A 7 -6.01 -3.76 6.66
N THR A 8 -6.65 -3.72 5.51
CA THR A 8 -6.27 -4.58 4.38
C THR A 8 -4.91 -4.18 3.82
N VAL A 9 -4.64 -2.87 3.72
CA VAL A 9 -3.33 -2.38 3.26
C VAL A 9 -2.23 -2.89 4.20
N ARG A 10 -2.44 -2.81 5.51
CA ARG A 10 -1.46 -3.30 6.49
C ARG A 10 -1.22 -4.81 6.34
N SER A 11 -2.29 -5.57 6.09
CA SER A 11 -2.18 -7.03 5.88
C SER A 11 -1.34 -7.34 4.64
N VAL A 12 -1.59 -6.64 3.53
CA VAL A 12 -0.83 -6.85 2.30
C VAL A 12 0.64 -6.47 2.53
N LEU A 13 0.90 -5.38 3.24
CA LEU A 13 2.28 -4.97 3.56
C LEU A 13 2.98 -6.02 4.43
N SER A 14 2.27 -6.62 5.39
CA SER A 14 2.84 -7.68 6.22
C SER A 14 3.31 -8.87 5.40
N GLU A 15 2.55 -9.21 4.36
CA GLU A 15 2.85 -10.37 3.52
C GLU A 15 3.85 -10.06 2.42
N GLN A 16 3.76 -8.88 1.79
CA GLN A 16 4.48 -8.58 0.57
C GLN A 16 5.51 -7.47 0.67
N GLY A 17 5.37 -6.58 1.67
CA GLY A 17 6.19 -5.37 1.76
C GLY A 17 7.62 -5.60 2.23
N LYS A 18 7.85 -6.68 2.95
CA LYS A 18 9.16 -7.05 3.51
C LYS A 18 9.77 -5.92 4.35
N LEU A 19 8.91 -5.29 5.15
CA LEU A 19 9.35 -4.21 6.02
C LEU A 19 10.21 -4.72 7.17
N SER A 20 11.13 -3.89 7.64
CA SER A 20 11.91 -4.19 8.84
C SER A 20 11.11 -3.91 10.12
N GLU A 21 9.99 -3.19 9.99
CA GLU A 21 9.11 -2.87 11.10
C GLU A 21 7.77 -3.60 10.92
N ASP A 22 7.02 -3.74 12.03
CA ASP A 22 5.72 -4.40 12.01
C ASP A 22 4.70 -3.55 11.23
N ALA A 23 4.21 -4.08 10.12
CA ALA A 23 3.24 -3.37 9.27
C ALA A 23 1.92 -3.10 10.00
N GLN A 24 1.62 -3.84 11.08
CA GLN A 24 0.40 -3.64 11.85
C GLN A 24 0.50 -2.44 12.81
N SER A 25 1.71 -2.03 13.16
CA SER A 25 1.93 -0.96 14.13
C SER A 25 2.64 0.27 13.56
N ILE A 26 3.14 0.20 12.34
CA ILE A 26 3.84 1.33 11.72
C ILE A 26 2.86 2.50 11.50
N ALA A 27 3.35 3.73 11.67
CA ALA A 27 2.50 4.91 11.49
C ALA A 27 2.00 5.03 10.05
N VAL A 28 0.78 5.54 9.87
CA VAL A 28 0.16 5.66 8.54
C VAL A 28 0.92 6.59 7.62
N ASP A 29 1.64 7.57 8.16
CA ASP A 29 2.43 8.54 7.39
C ASP A 29 3.91 8.19 7.32
N ALA A 30 4.32 7.04 7.87
CA ALA A 30 5.71 6.61 7.81
C ALA A 30 6.10 6.25 6.38
N ASP A 31 7.36 6.55 6.04
CA ASP A 31 7.90 6.23 4.72
C ASP A 31 8.22 4.74 4.65
N LEU A 32 7.46 4.01 3.84
CA LEU A 32 7.60 2.57 3.72
C LEU A 32 8.93 2.16 3.10
N TYR A 33 9.46 2.97 2.19
CA TYR A 33 10.76 2.67 1.58
C TYR A 33 11.87 2.77 2.63
N ARG A 34 11.76 3.72 3.54
CA ARG A 34 12.69 3.84 4.67
C ARG A 34 12.55 2.69 5.65
N ALA A 35 11.34 2.13 5.75
CA ALA A 35 11.07 0.99 6.61
C ALA A 35 11.52 -0.34 6.00
N GLY A 36 12.11 -0.31 4.81
CA GLY A 36 12.69 -1.50 4.19
C GLY A 36 12.02 -1.97 2.90
N MET A 37 10.92 -1.34 2.48
CA MET A 37 10.26 -1.77 1.25
C MET A 37 11.08 -1.37 0.04
N THR A 38 11.48 -2.37 -0.75
CA THR A 38 12.21 -2.12 -2.00
C THR A 38 11.24 -1.82 -3.12
N SER A 39 11.75 -1.31 -4.26
CA SER A 39 10.93 -1.10 -5.45
C SER A 39 10.30 -2.42 -5.91
N HIS A 40 11.06 -3.52 -5.82
CA HIS A 40 10.56 -4.84 -6.17
C HIS A 40 9.41 -5.26 -5.23
N ALA A 41 9.59 -5.04 -3.93
CA ALA A 41 8.55 -5.37 -2.96
C ALA A 41 7.29 -4.52 -3.18
N SER A 42 7.44 -3.26 -3.59
CA SER A 42 6.28 -2.40 -3.86
C SER A 42 5.42 -2.91 -5.01
N VAL A 43 6.04 -3.56 -6.01
CA VAL A 43 5.28 -4.20 -7.09
C VAL A 43 4.44 -5.35 -6.55
N ASN A 44 5.02 -6.16 -5.66
CA ASN A 44 4.28 -7.25 -5.03
C ASN A 44 3.15 -6.74 -4.15
N VAL A 45 3.38 -5.62 -3.45
CA VAL A 45 2.34 -4.96 -2.66
C VAL A 45 1.20 -4.51 -3.58
N MET A 46 1.53 -3.87 -4.69
CA MET A 46 0.54 -3.43 -5.67
C MET A 46 -0.32 -4.61 -6.14
N LEU A 47 0.32 -5.70 -6.53
CA LEU A 47 -0.40 -6.89 -7.01
C LEU A 47 -1.31 -7.48 -5.92
N GLY A 48 -0.83 -7.51 -4.68
CA GLY A 48 -1.63 -7.95 -3.54
C GLY A 48 -2.84 -7.08 -3.30
N LEU A 49 -2.66 -5.76 -3.44
CA LEU A 49 -3.77 -4.81 -3.28
C LEU A 49 -4.81 -4.97 -4.39
N GLU A 50 -4.36 -5.17 -5.62
CA GLU A 50 -5.28 -5.39 -6.74
C GLU A 50 -6.13 -6.63 -6.50
N ASP A 51 -5.52 -7.68 -5.98
CA ASP A 51 -6.21 -8.93 -5.69
C ASP A 51 -7.20 -8.77 -4.53
N GLU A 52 -6.75 -8.14 -3.42
CA GLU A 52 -7.57 -8.01 -2.22
C GLU A 52 -8.76 -7.07 -2.41
N PHE A 53 -8.61 -6.01 -3.19
CA PHE A 53 -9.66 -5.02 -3.41
C PHE A 53 -10.39 -5.21 -4.72
N ASP A 54 -9.96 -6.16 -5.54
CA ASP A 54 -10.52 -6.41 -6.87
C ASP A 54 -10.51 -5.12 -7.71
N ILE A 55 -9.34 -4.47 -7.77
CA ILE A 55 -9.14 -3.21 -8.50
C ILE A 55 -7.92 -3.34 -9.41
N GLU A 56 -7.76 -2.35 -10.29
CA GLU A 56 -6.57 -2.24 -11.13
C GLU A 56 -6.00 -0.84 -10.96
N PHE A 57 -4.71 -0.76 -10.61
CA PHE A 57 -4.04 0.54 -10.52
C PHE A 57 -3.76 1.06 -11.92
N PRO A 58 -4.32 2.23 -12.28
CA PRO A 58 -4.00 2.82 -13.58
C PRO A 58 -2.54 3.26 -13.62
N GLU A 59 -1.98 3.33 -14.81
CA GLU A 59 -0.56 3.66 -15.00
C GLU A 59 -0.15 4.95 -14.30
N GLU A 60 -1.01 5.96 -14.31
CA GLU A 60 -0.75 7.25 -13.68
C GLU A 60 -0.61 7.17 -12.16
N ARG A 61 -1.08 6.08 -11.55
CA ARG A 61 -0.96 5.85 -10.11
C ARG A 61 0.22 4.95 -9.75
N LEU A 62 0.92 4.41 -10.73
CA LEU A 62 2.06 3.53 -10.51
C LEU A 62 3.33 4.37 -10.31
N THR A 63 3.36 5.15 -9.23
CA THR A 63 4.47 6.03 -8.91
C THR A 63 4.96 5.73 -7.50
N LYS A 64 6.20 6.15 -7.23
CA LYS A 64 6.77 5.99 -5.89
C LYS A 64 5.94 6.72 -4.84
N ALA A 65 5.41 7.90 -5.18
CA ALA A 65 4.60 8.69 -4.26
C ALA A 65 3.36 7.93 -3.79
N THR A 66 2.74 7.15 -4.67
CA THR A 66 1.55 6.36 -4.32
C THR A 66 1.87 5.34 -3.24
N PHE A 67 3.05 4.72 -3.29
CA PHE A 67 3.41 3.62 -2.39
C PHE A 67 4.32 4.05 -1.24
N THR A 68 4.47 5.34 -1.03
CA THR A 68 5.38 5.86 0.01
C THR A 68 4.88 5.59 1.42
N SER A 69 3.56 5.62 1.65
CA SER A 69 2.99 5.43 2.99
C SER A 69 1.67 4.68 2.92
N ILE A 70 1.25 4.15 4.07
CA ILE A 70 -0.07 3.51 4.18
C ILE A 70 -1.16 4.52 3.81
N GLN A 71 -1.02 5.77 4.25
CA GLN A 71 -1.98 6.82 3.95
C GLN A 71 -2.10 7.05 2.44
N SER A 72 -0.97 7.20 1.74
CA SER A 72 -1.00 7.45 0.29
C SER A 72 -1.55 6.26 -0.49
N ILE A 73 -1.25 5.04 -0.05
CA ILE A 73 -1.81 3.82 -0.65
C ILE A 73 -3.32 3.78 -0.45
N ALA A 74 -3.79 4.03 0.78
CA ALA A 74 -5.21 3.99 1.10
C ALA A 74 -5.98 5.04 0.31
N GLU A 75 -5.43 6.23 0.15
CA GLU A 75 -6.05 7.29 -0.64
C GLU A 75 -6.17 6.88 -2.12
N ALA A 76 -5.13 6.24 -2.65
CA ALA A 76 -5.16 5.75 -4.03
C ALA A 76 -6.22 4.66 -4.21
N VAL A 77 -6.30 3.72 -3.27
CA VAL A 77 -7.31 2.65 -3.32
C VAL A 77 -8.71 3.25 -3.28
N GLU A 78 -8.97 4.19 -2.37
CA GLU A 78 -10.27 4.86 -2.30
C GLU A 78 -10.63 5.57 -3.60
N ALA A 79 -9.67 6.29 -4.17
CA ALA A 79 -9.89 7.01 -5.43
C ALA A 79 -10.24 6.05 -6.57
N ILE A 80 -9.55 4.92 -6.65
CA ILE A 80 -9.82 3.92 -7.68
C ILE A 80 -11.19 3.29 -7.48
N GLN A 81 -11.57 2.99 -6.23
CA GLN A 81 -12.87 2.38 -5.94
C GLN A 81 -14.03 3.32 -6.23
N ASN A 82 -13.81 4.61 -6.12
CA ASN A 82 -14.85 5.62 -6.34
C ASN A 82 -14.88 6.16 -7.78
N ASP A 83 -14.06 5.63 -8.62
CA ASP A 83 -13.93 6.08 -10.01
C ASP A 83 -15.03 5.48 -10.90
#